data_0d563f62b1e66903ebda3fbf2c2c345c
#
_entry.id   0d563f62b1e66903ebda3fbf2c2c345c
#
_cell.length_a   1.000
_cell.length_b   1.000
_cell.length_c   1.000
_cell.angle_alpha   90.00
_cell.angle_beta   90.00
_cell.angle_gamma   90.00
#
_symmetry.space_group_name_H-M   'P 1'
#
loop_
_entity.id
_entity.type
_entity.pdbx_description
1 polymer ?
#
loop_
_entity_poly.entity_id
_entity_poly.type
_entity_poly.pdbx_seq_one_letter_code
_entity_poly.pdbx_strand_id
1 'polypeptide(L)'
;MTVGAALTAQAQIHTETIEYKEGDTVLEGYLAYDGSLKGKRPGVLIVHQWKGLTDYEKKRAAMLAKLGYNVFALDIYGKGLRPQSAQEAGAQAGKYRSNRDLLRARAQAGLAVLQKHELTDSKRVAAIGYCFGGTTVIELARSGADIAGVVSFHGGLDSPHPEDGKNIKCKVLALHGADDPHVSPKDLAAFEDEMRQAKVDWQLVKYGGAVHAFTDWNAGDNPVQGVAYNKKADRRSWEAMKEFFAEIFK
;
A
#
# COMPACT_ATOMS: atom_id res chain seq x y z
N MET A 1 39.36 -27.62 10.33
CA MET A 1 38.34 -26.59 10.53
C MET A 1 37.24 -26.83 9.51
N THR A 2 36.13 -27.42 9.94
CA THR A 2 34.97 -27.69 9.08
C THR A 2 34.11 -26.42 9.08
N VAL A 3 34.07 -25.72 7.96
CA VAL A 3 33.16 -24.59 7.72
C VAL A 3 31.78 -25.19 7.50
N GLY A 4 30.94 -25.15 8.53
CA GLY A 4 29.55 -25.54 8.43
C GLY A 4 28.80 -24.55 7.52
N ALA A 5 28.39 -24.98 6.34
CA ALA A 5 27.48 -24.25 5.49
C ALA A 5 26.13 -24.16 6.22
N ALA A 6 25.78 -22.97 6.69
CA ALA A 6 24.42 -22.69 7.14
C ALA A 6 23.50 -22.81 5.93
N LEU A 7 22.73 -23.90 5.87
CA LEU A 7 21.60 -24.03 4.95
C LEU A 7 20.61 -22.92 5.30
N THR A 8 20.55 -21.87 4.49
CA THR A 8 19.46 -20.89 4.58
C THR A 8 18.18 -21.62 4.22
N ALA A 9 17.29 -21.82 5.20
CA ALA A 9 15.98 -22.41 4.97
C ALA A 9 15.27 -21.58 3.91
N GLN A 10 14.82 -22.24 2.83
CA GLN A 10 14.08 -21.58 1.77
C GLN A 10 12.70 -21.16 2.32
N ALA A 11 12.31 -19.92 2.11
CA ALA A 11 11.03 -19.38 2.56
C ALA A 11 9.87 -20.24 2.03
N GLN A 12 8.98 -20.70 2.91
CA GLN A 12 7.78 -21.45 2.58
C GLN A 12 6.57 -20.51 2.66
N ILE A 13 6.21 -19.90 1.53
CA ILE A 13 5.11 -18.94 1.50
C ILE A 13 3.79 -19.67 1.60
N HIS A 14 3.12 -19.46 2.74
CA HIS A 14 1.74 -19.84 2.96
C HIS A 14 0.79 -18.71 2.54
N THR A 15 -0.34 -19.06 1.92
CA THR A 15 -1.32 -18.09 1.45
C THR A 15 -2.72 -18.54 1.76
N GLU A 16 -3.61 -17.60 2.10
CA GLU A 16 -4.99 -17.84 2.45
C GLU A 16 -5.89 -16.71 1.95
N THR A 17 -7.09 -17.04 1.54
CA THR A 17 -8.16 -16.08 1.25
C THR A 17 -9.02 -15.92 2.50
N ILE A 18 -9.16 -14.68 2.98
CA ILE A 18 -9.93 -14.38 4.19
C ILE A 18 -11.12 -13.49 3.84
N GLU A 19 -12.33 -13.99 4.15
CA GLU A 19 -13.53 -13.19 4.08
C GLU A 19 -13.72 -12.38 5.37
N TYR A 20 -14.11 -11.11 5.21
CA TYR A 20 -14.43 -10.23 6.32
C TYR A 20 -15.53 -9.25 5.90
N LYS A 21 -15.98 -8.41 6.81
CA LYS A 21 -17.08 -7.48 6.52
C LYS A 21 -16.73 -6.05 6.92
N GLU A 22 -17.33 -5.12 6.19
CA GLU A 22 -17.51 -3.75 6.62
C GLU A 22 -18.98 -3.36 6.37
N GLY A 23 -19.70 -3.06 7.45
CA GLY A 23 -21.16 -3.01 7.42
C GLY A 23 -21.73 -4.32 6.88
N ASP A 24 -22.65 -4.23 5.94
CA ASP A 24 -23.27 -5.38 5.28
C ASP A 24 -22.47 -5.93 4.09
N THR A 25 -21.37 -5.27 3.71
CA THR A 25 -20.57 -5.68 2.57
C THR A 25 -19.57 -6.75 2.95
N VAL A 26 -19.63 -7.88 2.27
CA VAL A 26 -18.61 -8.93 2.34
C VAL A 26 -17.42 -8.52 1.48
N LEU A 27 -16.23 -8.62 2.05
CA LEU A 27 -14.94 -8.33 1.45
C LEU A 27 -14.09 -9.59 1.44
N GLU A 28 -13.15 -9.69 0.49
CA GLU A 28 -12.30 -10.86 0.34
C GLU A 28 -10.84 -10.43 0.15
N GLY A 29 -10.04 -10.62 1.18
CA GLY A 29 -8.62 -10.29 1.16
C GLY A 29 -7.73 -11.53 1.00
N TYR A 30 -6.43 -11.30 0.81
CA TYR A 30 -5.42 -12.32 0.59
C TYR A 30 -4.30 -12.18 1.60
N LEU A 31 -4.15 -13.18 2.45
CA LEU A 31 -3.08 -13.30 3.43
C LEU A 31 -1.87 -14.02 2.82
N ALA A 32 -0.65 -13.58 3.18
CA ALA A 32 0.59 -14.26 2.83
C ALA A 32 1.63 -14.11 3.93
N TYR A 33 2.31 -15.20 4.30
CA TYR A 33 3.41 -15.20 5.27
C TYR A 33 4.38 -16.35 5.02
N ASP A 34 5.58 -16.26 5.58
CA ASP A 34 6.53 -17.38 5.58
C ASP A 34 6.20 -18.33 6.73
N GLY A 35 5.68 -19.51 6.39
CA GLY A 35 5.35 -20.58 7.35
C GLY A 35 6.55 -21.24 8.03
N SER A 36 7.77 -21.03 7.51
CA SER A 36 9.00 -21.53 8.15
C SER A 36 9.41 -20.70 9.37
N LEU A 37 8.96 -19.46 9.48
CA LEU A 37 9.24 -18.55 10.58
C LEU A 37 8.24 -18.76 11.72
N LYS A 38 8.73 -18.70 12.95
CA LYS A 38 7.89 -18.84 14.16
C LYS A 38 7.66 -17.50 14.84
N GLY A 39 6.54 -17.38 15.55
CA GLY A 39 6.19 -16.23 16.37
C GLY A 39 5.62 -15.04 15.61
N LYS A 40 5.27 -14.01 16.36
CA LYS A 40 4.71 -12.77 15.84
C LYS A 40 5.77 -11.96 15.09
N ARG A 41 5.34 -11.28 14.05
CA ARG A 41 6.19 -10.48 13.15
C ARG A 41 5.48 -9.21 12.71
N PRO A 42 6.19 -8.20 12.20
CA PRO A 42 5.54 -6.99 11.70
C PRO A 42 4.51 -7.32 10.63
N GLY A 43 3.37 -6.62 10.69
CA GLY A 43 2.28 -6.73 9.72
C GLY A 43 2.38 -5.69 8.62
N VAL A 44 2.11 -6.08 7.37
CA VAL A 44 2.02 -5.15 6.24
C VAL A 44 0.66 -5.31 5.56
N LEU A 45 -0.12 -4.23 5.57
CA LEU A 45 -1.36 -4.13 4.81
C LEU A 45 -1.04 -3.68 3.39
N ILE A 46 -1.60 -4.33 2.37
CA ILE A 46 -1.51 -3.88 0.97
C ILE A 46 -2.88 -3.42 0.52
N VAL A 47 -2.95 -2.21 -0.07
CA VAL A 47 -4.15 -1.72 -0.74
C VAL A 47 -3.96 -1.76 -2.25
N HIS A 48 -4.94 -2.36 -2.91
CA HIS A 48 -4.91 -2.65 -4.34
C HIS A 48 -5.03 -1.41 -5.23
N GLN A 49 -4.66 -1.56 -6.50
CA GLN A 49 -4.86 -0.59 -7.55
C GLN A 49 -6.36 -0.47 -7.93
N TRP A 50 -6.68 0.35 -8.92
CA TRP A 50 -8.05 0.66 -9.35
C TRP A 50 -8.85 -0.52 -9.93
N LYS A 51 -8.19 -1.62 -10.30
CA LYS A 51 -8.85 -2.85 -10.79
C LYS A 51 -9.26 -3.84 -9.67
N GLY A 52 -9.10 -3.47 -8.40
CA GLY A 52 -9.35 -4.35 -7.27
C GLY A 52 -8.17 -5.26 -6.94
N LEU A 53 -8.38 -6.19 -6.01
CA LEU A 53 -7.34 -7.15 -5.61
C LEU A 53 -7.07 -8.14 -6.75
N THR A 54 -5.89 -8.05 -7.36
CA THR A 54 -5.45 -8.83 -8.51
C THR A 54 -4.19 -9.65 -8.20
N ASP A 55 -3.68 -10.36 -9.19
CA ASP A 55 -2.41 -11.11 -9.05
C ASP A 55 -1.20 -10.19 -8.83
N TYR A 56 -1.30 -8.90 -9.16
CA TYR A 56 -0.24 -7.94 -8.87
C TYR A 56 -0.03 -7.80 -7.35
N GLU A 57 -1.09 -7.54 -6.62
CA GLU A 57 -1.05 -7.38 -5.16
C GLU A 57 -0.68 -8.70 -4.46
N LYS A 58 -1.16 -9.84 -4.96
CA LYS A 58 -0.79 -11.17 -4.45
C LYS A 58 0.72 -11.45 -4.62
N LYS A 59 1.30 -11.07 -5.77
CA LYS A 59 2.76 -11.18 -5.99
C LYS A 59 3.54 -10.26 -5.04
N ARG A 60 3.10 -9.01 -4.86
CA ARG A 60 3.71 -8.08 -3.89
C ARG A 60 3.60 -8.62 -2.46
N ALA A 61 2.47 -9.22 -2.09
CA ALA A 61 2.29 -9.87 -0.79
C ALA A 61 3.31 -11.02 -0.58
N ALA A 62 3.47 -11.89 -1.57
CA ALA A 62 4.47 -12.95 -1.51
C ALA A 62 5.90 -12.44 -1.42
N MET A 63 6.23 -11.31 -2.09
CA MET A 63 7.55 -10.68 -1.98
C MET A 63 7.80 -10.16 -0.56
N LEU A 64 6.83 -9.52 0.07
CA LEU A 64 6.93 -9.04 1.45
C LEU A 64 6.97 -10.19 2.47
N ALA A 65 6.18 -11.24 2.24
CA ALA A 65 6.21 -12.45 3.08
C ALA A 65 7.60 -13.11 3.09
N LYS A 66 8.30 -13.12 1.94
CA LYS A 66 9.70 -13.59 1.86
C LYS A 66 10.69 -12.71 2.65
N LEU A 67 10.34 -11.47 2.93
CA LEU A 67 11.12 -10.58 3.81
C LEU A 67 10.79 -10.79 5.30
N GLY A 68 9.89 -11.71 5.64
CA GLY A 68 9.53 -12.05 7.00
C GLY A 68 8.31 -11.33 7.57
N TYR A 69 7.57 -10.59 6.75
CA TYR A 69 6.34 -9.92 7.18
C TYR A 69 5.12 -10.84 7.17
N ASN A 70 4.13 -10.55 8.03
CA ASN A 70 2.77 -11.07 7.88
C ASN A 70 1.98 -10.07 7.02
N VAL A 71 1.50 -10.48 5.86
CA VAL A 71 0.99 -9.56 4.82
C VAL A 71 -0.46 -9.83 4.53
N PHE A 72 -1.30 -8.79 4.53
CA PHE A 72 -2.70 -8.88 4.14
C PHE A 72 -3.01 -7.89 3.03
N ALA A 73 -3.30 -8.39 1.83
CA ALA A 73 -3.81 -7.58 0.74
C ALA A 73 -5.34 -7.49 0.87
N LEU A 74 -5.82 -6.31 1.23
CA LEU A 74 -7.23 -6.08 1.50
C LEU A 74 -8.05 -5.87 0.21
N ASP A 75 -9.36 -6.01 0.34
CA ASP A 75 -10.35 -5.66 -0.68
C ASP A 75 -11.11 -4.40 -0.26
N ILE A 76 -11.18 -3.40 -1.13
CA ILE A 76 -11.97 -2.18 -0.93
C ILE A 76 -13.37 -2.32 -1.54
N TYR A 77 -13.47 -3.04 -2.67
CA TYR A 77 -14.65 -2.99 -3.51
C TYR A 77 -15.78 -3.92 -3.08
N GLY A 78 -15.44 -5.11 -2.66
CA GLY A 78 -16.36 -6.18 -2.31
C GLY A 78 -15.96 -7.52 -2.93
N LYS A 79 -16.34 -8.60 -2.26
CA LYS A 79 -16.05 -9.97 -2.71
C LYS A 79 -16.52 -10.18 -4.16
N GLY A 80 -15.61 -10.63 -5.02
CA GLY A 80 -15.88 -10.90 -6.43
C GLY A 80 -15.94 -9.65 -7.34
N LEU A 81 -15.91 -8.43 -6.80
CA LEU A 81 -15.90 -7.21 -7.61
C LEU A 81 -14.50 -6.95 -8.15
N ARG A 82 -14.29 -7.31 -9.41
CA ARG A 82 -13.02 -7.10 -10.15
C ARG A 82 -13.36 -6.48 -11.50
N PRO A 83 -13.26 -5.14 -11.62
CA PRO A 83 -13.54 -4.44 -12.88
C PRO A 83 -12.75 -5.01 -14.05
N GLN A 84 -13.44 -5.27 -15.16
CA GLN A 84 -12.86 -5.89 -16.36
C GLN A 84 -12.43 -4.85 -17.41
N SER A 85 -12.98 -3.64 -17.35
CA SER A 85 -12.65 -2.55 -18.25
C SER A 85 -12.11 -1.33 -17.51
N ALA A 86 -11.44 -0.42 -18.23
CA ALA A 86 -10.98 0.86 -17.69
C ALA A 86 -12.16 1.73 -17.21
N GLN A 87 -13.28 1.68 -17.91
CA GLN A 87 -14.49 2.40 -17.55
C GLN A 87 -15.05 1.92 -16.20
N GLU A 88 -15.19 0.60 -16.01
CA GLU A 88 -15.65 0.00 -14.77
C GLU A 88 -14.68 0.30 -13.63
N ALA A 89 -13.37 0.17 -13.87
CA ALA A 89 -12.34 0.46 -12.87
C ALA A 89 -12.37 1.93 -12.44
N GLY A 90 -12.54 2.84 -13.40
CA GLY A 90 -12.69 4.27 -13.13
C GLY A 90 -13.93 4.58 -12.30
N ALA A 91 -15.08 3.96 -12.63
CA ALA A 91 -16.32 4.13 -11.89
C ALA A 91 -16.21 3.61 -10.45
N GLN A 92 -15.63 2.42 -10.27
CA GLN A 92 -15.41 1.85 -8.92
C GLN A 92 -14.45 2.71 -8.09
N ALA A 93 -13.30 3.05 -8.62
CA ALA A 93 -12.34 3.91 -7.90
C ALA A 93 -12.95 5.29 -7.59
N GLY A 94 -13.72 5.86 -8.52
CA GLY A 94 -14.42 7.13 -8.38
C GLY A 94 -15.40 7.13 -7.22
N LYS A 95 -16.19 6.05 -7.05
CA LYS A 95 -17.13 5.89 -5.93
C LYS A 95 -16.46 6.09 -4.57
N TYR A 96 -15.27 5.53 -4.39
CA TYR A 96 -14.55 5.62 -3.12
C TYR A 96 -13.75 6.92 -2.99
N ARG A 97 -13.21 7.44 -4.10
CA ARG A 97 -12.54 8.76 -4.09
C ARG A 97 -13.49 9.89 -3.73
N SER A 98 -14.74 9.83 -4.18
CA SER A 98 -15.77 10.82 -3.83
C SER A 98 -16.41 10.60 -2.45
N ASN A 99 -16.15 9.46 -1.81
CA ASN A 99 -16.64 9.15 -0.45
C ASN A 99 -15.46 8.64 0.40
N ARG A 100 -14.68 9.60 0.94
CA ARG A 100 -13.48 9.30 1.73
C ARG A 100 -13.81 8.55 3.02
N ASP A 101 -14.96 8.79 3.62
CA ASP A 101 -15.37 8.08 4.84
C ASP A 101 -15.59 6.59 4.57
N LEU A 102 -16.25 6.25 3.47
CA LEU A 102 -16.40 4.85 3.07
C LEU A 102 -15.05 4.22 2.72
N LEU A 103 -14.17 4.95 2.02
CA LEU A 103 -12.83 4.48 1.70
C LEU A 103 -12.02 4.16 2.97
N ARG A 104 -12.04 5.08 3.93
CA ARG A 104 -11.39 4.92 5.24
C ARG A 104 -11.97 3.74 6.01
N ALA A 105 -13.31 3.58 6.05
CA ALA A 105 -13.97 2.47 6.72
C ALA A 105 -13.55 1.11 6.13
N ARG A 106 -13.49 0.98 4.79
CA ARG A 106 -13.01 -0.23 4.11
C ARG A 106 -11.56 -0.55 4.44
N ALA A 107 -10.69 0.45 4.43
CA ALA A 107 -9.28 0.28 4.77
C ALA A 107 -9.09 -0.12 6.24
N GLN A 108 -9.83 0.49 7.16
CA GLN A 108 -9.84 0.16 8.60
C GLN A 108 -10.32 -1.28 8.84
N ALA A 109 -11.34 -1.74 8.13
CA ALA A 109 -11.82 -3.12 8.25
C ALA A 109 -10.73 -4.14 7.86
N GLY A 110 -10.01 -3.90 6.75
CA GLY A 110 -8.87 -4.74 6.35
C GLY A 110 -7.69 -4.65 7.33
N LEU A 111 -7.41 -3.46 7.88
CA LEU A 111 -6.38 -3.28 8.90
C LEU A 111 -6.70 -4.10 10.15
N ALA A 112 -7.96 -4.11 10.59
CA ALA A 112 -8.39 -4.87 11.75
C ALA A 112 -8.21 -6.39 11.56
N VAL A 113 -8.39 -6.93 10.35
CA VAL A 113 -8.09 -8.33 10.02
C VAL A 113 -6.62 -8.63 10.26
N LEU A 114 -5.72 -7.81 9.69
CA LEU A 114 -4.28 -7.98 9.83
C LEU A 114 -3.84 -7.89 11.29
N GLN A 115 -4.30 -6.86 12.03
CA GLN A 115 -3.91 -6.63 13.43
C GLN A 115 -4.36 -7.75 14.36
N LYS A 116 -5.51 -8.40 14.09
CA LYS A 116 -6.03 -9.53 14.90
C LYS A 116 -5.42 -10.87 14.53
N HIS A 117 -4.72 -10.98 13.40
CA HIS A 117 -4.12 -12.23 12.99
C HIS A 117 -3.03 -12.67 13.97
N GLU A 118 -3.02 -13.96 14.33
CA GLU A 118 -2.16 -14.53 15.38
C GLU A 118 -0.66 -14.30 15.17
N LEU A 119 -0.21 -14.27 13.90
CA LEU A 119 1.18 -14.03 13.53
C LEU A 119 1.55 -12.55 13.47
N THR A 120 0.61 -11.63 13.65
CA THR A 120 0.90 -10.19 13.59
C THR A 120 1.33 -9.65 14.95
N ASP A 121 2.45 -8.95 14.98
CA ASP A 121 2.74 -8.01 16.04
C ASP A 121 1.96 -6.71 15.79
N SER A 122 0.86 -6.55 16.50
CA SER A 122 -0.07 -5.41 16.29
C SER A 122 0.54 -4.04 16.59
N LYS A 123 1.68 -3.98 17.29
CA LYS A 123 2.43 -2.73 17.54
C LYS A 123 3.35 -2.36 16.37
N ARG A 124 3.65 -3.31 15.49
CA ARG A 124 4.52 -3.13 14.33
C ARG A 124 3.73 -3.41 13.05
N VAL A 125 2.82 -2.50 12.69
CA VAL A 125 2.01 -2.59 11.48
C VAL A 125 2.24 -1.38 10.60
N ALA A 126 2.38 -1.60 9.30
CA ALA A 126 2.42 -0.57 8.28
C ALA A 126 1.42 -0.87 7.16
N ALA A 127 1.06 0.15 6.38
CA ALA A 127 0.24 -0.02 5.19
C ALA A 127 0.96 0.50 3.96
N ILE A 128 0.86 -0.25 2.85
CA ILE A 128 1.33 0.20 1.54
C ILE A 128 0.19 0.15 0.53
N GLY A 129 0.25 1.00 -0.47
CA GLY A 129 -0.76 0.99 -1.53
C GLY A 129 -0.21 1.50 -2.85
N TYR A 130 -0.81 1.04 -3.93
CA TYR A 130 -0.41 1.32 -5.30
C TYR A 130 -1.52 2.06 -6.04
N CYS A 131 -1.22 3.16 -6.74
CA CYS A 131 -2.21 3.96 -7.50
C CYS A 131 -3.38 4.40 -6.59
N PHE A 132 -4.60 3.92 -6.84
CA PHE A 132 -5.76 4.09 -5.97
C PHE A 132 -5.47 3.69 -4.52
N GLY A 133 -4.75 2.59 -4.32
CA GLY A 133 -4.32 2.14 -3.00
C GLY A 133 -3.31 3.09 -2.33
N GLY A 134 -2.46 3.75 -3.12
CA GLY A 134 -1.56 4.78 -2.61
C GLY A 134 -2.30 5.97 -2.00
N THR A 135 -3.36 6.43 -2.66
CA THR A 135 -4.30 7.43 -2.09
C THR A 135 -4.96 6.87 -0.82
N THR A 136 -5.40 5.60 -0.86
CA THR A 136 -6.13 4.98 0.24
C THR A 136 -5.29 4.87 1.52
N VAL A 137 -3.99 4.56 1.43
CA VAL A 137 -3.14 4.49 2.64
C VAL A 137 -2.85 5.85 3.24
N ILE A 138 -2.79 6.92 2.42
CA ILE A 138 -2.73 8.29 2.94
C ILE A 138 -4.05 8.64 3.65
N GLU A 139 -5.20 8.27 3.08
CA GLU A 139 -6.49 8.45 3.72
C GLU A 139 -6.63 7.64 5.02
N LEU A 140 -6.06 6.43 5.07
CA LEU A 140 -5.98 5.64 6.29
C LEU A 140 -5.16 6.35 7.36
N ALA A 141 -4.03 6.97 7.00
CA ALA A 141 -3.25 7.79 7.93
C ALA A 141 -4.06 9.01 8.41
N ARG A 142 -4.72 9.75 7.49
CA ARG A 142 -5.58 10.90 7.80
C ARG A 142 -6.77 10.54 8.72
N SER A 143 -7.22 9.28 8.70
CA SER A 143 -8.25 8.80 9.65
C SER A 143 -7.73 8.56 11.07
N GLY A 144 -6.45 8.76 11.32
CA GLY A 144 -5.84 8.59 12.64
C GLY A 144 -5.52 7.14 12.97
N ALA A 145 -5.32 6.26 11.97
CA ALA A 145 -4.98 4.86 12.17
C ALA A 145 -3.75 4.69 13.07
N ASP A 146 -3.85 3.77 14.04
CA ASP A 146 -2.76 3.44 14.95
C ASP A 146 -1.86 2.37 14.31
N ILE A 147 -0.92 2.84 13.48
CA ILE A 147 0.07 2.04 12.75
C ILE A 147 1.41 2.79 12.73
N ALA A 148 2.50 2.08 12.44
CA ALA A 148 3.85 2.66 12.44
C ALA A 148 4.12 3.59 11.23
N GLY A 149 3.57 3.27 10.07
CA GLY A 149 3.77 4.08 8.89
C GLY A 149 2.92 3.66 7.69
N VAL A 150 2.86 4.56 6.70
CA VAL A 150 2.22 4.30 5.40
C VAL A 150 3.19 4.58 4.25
N VAL A 151 3.09 3.78 3.17
CA VAL A 151 3.86 3.99 1.93
C VAL A 151 2.92 4.08 0.75
N SER A 152 2.87 5.24 0.11
CA SER A 152 2.11 5.47 -1.12
C SER A 152 3.00 5.31 -2.35
N PHE A 153 2.74 4.33 -3.21
CA PHE A 153 3.37 4.18 -4.51
C PHE A 153 2.48 4.78 -5.59
N HIS A 154 2.98 5.81 -6.27
CA HIS A 154 2.27 6.53 -7.34
C HIS A 154 0.78 6.79 -7.05
N GLY A 155 0.45 7.10 -5.80
CA GLY A 155 -0.90 7.47 -5.40
C GLY A 155 -1.22 8.92 -5.71
N GLY A 156 -2.51 9.25 -5.82
CA GLY A 156 -2.98 10.62 -5.73
C GLY A 156 -2.75 11.15 -4.32
N LEU A 157 -2.28 12.38 -4.21
CA LEU A 157 -1.92 13.02 -2.94
C LEU A 157 -2.91 14.11 -2.52
N ASP A 158 -3.95 14.33 -3.33
CA ASP A 158 -5.03 15.27 -3.07
C ASP A 158 -5.79 14.95 -1.76
N SER A 159 -6.30 15.98 -1.14
CA SER A 159 -7.24 15.85 -0.02
C SER A 159 -8.39 16.83 -0.18
N PRO A 160 -9.65 16.35 -0.10
CA PRO A 160 -10.79 17.26 0.06
C PRO A 160 -10.86 17.89 1.46
N HIS A 161 -10.12 17.31 2.44
CA HIS A 161 -10.09 17.72 3.83
C HIS A 161 -8.63 17.77 4.35
N PRO A 162 -7.81 18.76 3.92
CA PRO A 162 -6.41 18.83 4.31
C PRO A 162 -6.22 19.04 5.84
N GLU A 163 -7.24 19.54 6.54
CA GLU A 163 -7.26 19.64 8.00
C GLU A 163 -7.18 18.29 8.72
N ASP A 164 -7.48 17.18 8.03
CA ASP A 164 -7.34 15.82 8.57
C ASP A 164 -5.89 15.39 8.75
N GLY A 165 -4.95 16.10 8.14
CA GLY A 165 -3.51 15.89 8.37
C GLY A 165 -3.14 15.88 9.85
N LYS A 166 -3.82 16.72 10.68
CA LYS A 166 -3.63 16.76 12.14
C LYS A 166 -3.92 15.44 12.87
N ASN A 167 -4.69 14.55 12.24
CA ASN A 167 -5.02 13.24 12.83
C ASN A 167 -3.95 12.19 12.54
N ILE A 168 -3.01 12.44 11.62
CA ILE A 168 -1.95 11.50 11.24
C ILE A 168 -1.02 11.28 12.44
N LYS A 169 -0.91 10.02 12.87
CA LYS A 169 -0.08 9.59 14.01
C LYS A 169 1.18 8.84 13.58
N CYS A 170 1.19 8.35 12.34
CA CYS A 170 2.23 7.51 11.79
C CYS A 170 3.18 8.28 10.88
N LYS A 171 4.33 7.67 10.54
CA LYS A 171 5.22 8.22 9.50
C LYS A 171 4.65 8.00 8.09
N VAL A 172 4.98 8.89 7.17
CA VAL A 172 4.46 8.88 5.80
C VAL A 172 5.60 8.86 4.78
N LEU A 173 5.61 7.87 3.89
CA LEU A 173 6.51 7.82 2.73
C LEU A 173 5.69 7.87 1.44
N ALA A 174 5.85 8.93 0.65
CA ALA A 174 5.24 9.06 -0.67
C ALA A 174 6.31 8.84 -1.77
N LEU A 175 6.08 7.85 -2.63
CA LEU A 175 6.97 7.44 -3.72
C LEU A 175 6.30 7.78 -5.06
N HIS A 176 6.76 8.86 -5.69
CA HIS A 176 6.06 9.54 -6.78
C HIS A 176 6.85 9.50 -8.09
N GLY A 177 6.16 9.29 -9.22
CA GLY A 177 6.75 9.49 -10.54
C GLY A 177 6.87 10.98 -10.83
N ALA A 178 8.10 11.47 -11.10
CA ALA A 178 8.32 12.90 -11.30
C ALA A 178 7.56 13.47 -12.51
N ASP A 179 7.24 12.59 -13.47
CA ASP A 179 6.56 12.94 -14.72
C ASP A 179 5.11 12.39 -14.75
N ASP A 180 4.53 12.08 -13.58
CA ASP A 180 3.15 11.57 -13.44
C ASP A 180 2.13 12.69 -13.73
N PRO A 181 1.37 12.62 -14.84
CA PRO A 181 0.40 13.65 -15.20
C PRO A 181 -0.89 13.61 -14.37
N HIS A 182 -1.11 12.53 -13.59
CA HIS A 182 -2.32 12.36 -12.79
C HIS A 182 -2.25 13.06 -11.42
N VAL A 183 -1.08 13.58 -11.04
CA VAL A 183 -0.90 14.36 -9.81
C VAL A 183 -0.35 15.73 -10.21
N SER A 184 -1.17 16.76 -10.06
CA SER A 184 -0.76 18.10 -10.45
C SER A 184 0.32 18.68 -9.52
N PRO A 185 1.16 19.63 -9.99
CA PRO A 185 2.07 20.36 -9.12
C PRO A 185 1.37 21.05 -7.93
N LYS A 186 0.11 21.46 -8.12
CA LYS A 186 -0.71 22.05 -7.06
C LYS A 186 -1.04 21.03 -5.98
N ASP A 187 -1.40 19.78 -6.37
CA ASP A 187 -1.73 18.74 -5.40
C ASP A 187 -0.49 18.30 -4.63
N LEU A 188 0.68 18.24 -5.28
CA LEU A 188 1.95 17.98 -4.62
C LEU A 188 2.28 19.05 -3.58
N ALA A 189 2.17 20.33 -3.95
CA ALA A 189 2.42 21.43 -3.03
C ALA A 189 1.43 21.42 -1.85
N ALA A 190 0.15 21.17 -2.12
CA ALA A 190 -0.88 21.07 -1.09
C ALA A 190 -0.61 19.92 -0.10
N PHE A 191 -0.19 18.76 -0.60
CA PHE A 191 0.22 17.63 0.25
C PHE A 191 1.43 17.99 1.13
N GLU A 192 2.46 18.60 0.55
CA GLU A 192 3.64 19.02 1.32
C GLU A 192 3.26 20.05 2.40
N ASP A 193 2.37 20.98 2.10
CA ASP A 193 1.89 21.99 3.06
C ASP A 193 1.04 21.35 4.18
N GLU A 194 0.17 20.41 3.85
CA GLU A 194 -0.58 19.61 4.82
C GLU A 194 0.36 18.90 5.81
N MET A 195 1.37 18.18 5.29
CA MET A 195 2.32 17.45 6.13
C MET A 195 3.13 18.39 7.05
N ARG A 196 3.56 19.55 6.53
CA ARG A 196 4.29 20.57 7.32
C ARG A 196 3.42 21.17 8.42
N GLN A 197 2.18 21.58 8.09
CA GLN A 197 1.26 22.22 9.04
C GLN A 197 0.86 21.24 10.15
N ALA A 198 0.65 19.97 9.81
CA ALA A 198 0.32 18.92 10.75
C ALA A 198 1.53 18.38 11.54
N LYS A 199 2.76 18.80 11.19
CA LYS A 199 4.02 18.33 11.79
C LYS A 199 4.20 16.83 11.72
N VAL A 200 3.74 16.22 10.63
CA VAL A 200 3.92 14.79 10.34
C VAL A 200 5.41 14.51 10.07
N ASP A 201 5.90 13.36 10.45
CA ASP A 201 7.19 12.84 9.99
C ASP A 201 6.98 12.19 8.61
N TRP A 202 7.49 12.84 7.55
CA TRP A 202 7.18 12.44 6.17
C TRP A 202 8.35 12.59 5.23
N GLN A 203 8.30 11.81 4.14
CA GLN A 203 9.21 11.90 3.00
C GLN A 203 8.42 11.83 1.69
N LEU A 204 8.82 12.65 0.71
CA LEU A 204 8.35 12.57 -0.67
C LEU A 204 9.56 12.35 -1.60
N VAL A 205 9.60 11.19 -2.25
CA VAL A 205 10.66 10.83 -3.19
C VAL A 205 10.11 10.86 -4.61
N LYS A 206 10.72 11.69 -5.48
CA LYS A 206 10.34 11.82 -6.90
C LYS A 206 11.34 11.08 -7.78
N TYR A 207 10.84 10.18 -8.64
CA TYR A 207 11.64 9.39 -9.57
C TYR A 207 11.59 10.00 -10.97
N GLY A 208 12.69 10.66 -11.41
CA GLY A 208 12.80 11.27 -12.74
C GLY A 208 12.63 10.24 -13.86
N GLY A 209 11.87 10.60 -14.89
CA GLY A 209 11.54 9.72 -16.02
C GLY A 209 10.51 8.64 -15.70
N ALA A 210 9.88 8.68 -14.52
CA ALA A 210 8.79 7.79 -14.16
C ALA A 210 7.45 8.51 -14.19
N VAL A 211 6.48 7.89 -14.82
CA VAL A 211 5.07 8.32 -14.90
C VAL A 211 4.21 7.52 -13.92
N HIS A 212 2.88 7.62 -14.00
CA HIS A 212 1.96 6.84 -13.18
C HIS A 212 2.17 5.32 -13.35
N ALA A 213 1.83 4.55 -12.33
CA ALA A 213 1.95 3.08 -12.32
C ALA A 213 3.36 2.54 -12.58
N PHE A 214 4.42 3.29 -12.26
CA PHE A 214 5.80 2.90 -12.54
C PHE A 214 6.24 1.57 -11.87
N THR A 215 5.48 1.05 -10.92
CA THR A 215 5.74 -0.26 -10.29
C THR A 215 4.95 -1.40 -10.92
N ASP A 216 3.98 -1.13 -11.81
CA ASP A 216 3.10 -2.16 -12.38
C ASP A 216 3.73 -2.80 -13.62
N TRP A 217 4.15 -4.05 -13.51
CA TRP A 217 4.76 -4.82 -14.61
C TRP A 217 3.84 -5.00 -15.82
N ASN A 218 2.52 -4.80 -15.65
CA ASN A 218 1.51 -4.96 -16.71
C ASN A 218 1.17 -3.62 -17.41
N ALA A 219 1.76 -2.50 -16.96
CA ALA A 219 1.47 -1.17 -17.51
C ALA A 219 2.15 -0.90 -18.86
N GLY A 220 3.00 -1.84 -19.35
CA GLY A 220 3.86 -1.58 -20.51
C GLY A 220 4.99 -0.60 -20.19
N ASP A 221 5.83 -0.29 -21.16
CA ASP A 221 7.03 0.52 -21.00
C ASP A 221 7.00 1.86 -21.76
N ASN A 222 5.86 2.18 -22.41
CA ASN A 222 5.69 3.43 -23.15
C ASN A 222 5.08 4.53 -22.27
N PRO A 223 5.83 5.56 -21.86
CA PRO A 223 5.35 6.59 -20.95
C PRO A 223 4.48 7.68 -21.61
N VAL A 224 4.31 7.66 -22.95
CA VAL A 224 3.65 8.74 -23.70
C VAL A 224 2.20 8.99 -23.23
N GLN A 225 1.52 7.95 -22.75
CA GLN A 225 0.16 8.08 -22.21
C GLN A 225 0.11 8.41 -20.71
N GLY A 226 1.25 8.69 -20.10
CA GLY A 226 1.34 9.01 -18.68
C GLY A 226 1.19 7.83 -17.72
N VAL A 227 1.13 6.59 -18.25
CA VAL A 227 1.05 5.34 -17.46
C VAL A 227 2.03 4.34 -18.05
N ALA A 228 3.06 3.93 -17.30
CA ALA A 228 4.03 2.94 -17.77
C ALA A 228 4.85 2.35 -16.60
N TYR A 229 5.31 1.10 -16.77
CA TYR A 229 6.30 0.48 -15.91
C TYR A 229 7.68 1.13 -16.09
N ASN A 230 8.35 1.41 -14.98
CA ASN A 230 9.74 1.88 -14.99
C ASN A 230 10.58 1.02 -14.04
N LYS A 231 11.32 0.06 -14.59
CA LYS A 231 12.14 -0.90 -13.82
C LYS A 231 13.09 -0.24 -12.81
N LYS A 232 13.66 0.91 -13.18
CA LYS A 232 14.60 1.62 -12.30
C LYS A 232 13.86 2.27 -11.11
N ALA A 233 12.73 2.92 -11.38
CA ALA A 233 11.90 3.53 -10.35
C ALA A 233 11.26 2.45 -9.44
N ASP A 234 10.73 1.36 -10.00
CA ASP A 234 10.19 0.23 -9.23
C ASP A 234 11.23 -0.32 -8.25
N ARG A 235 12.43 -0.66 -8.71
CA ARG A 235 13.50 -1.16 -7.84
C ARG A 235 13.87 -0.16 -6.75
N ARG A 236 14.06 1.14 -7.10
CA ARG A 236 14.46 2.17 -6.15
C ARG A 236 13.40 2.43 -5.10
N SER A 237 12.14 2.47 -5.51
CA SER A 237 11.02 2.69 -4.59
C SER A 237 10.81 1.50 -3.64
N TRP A 238 11.07 0.27 -4.12
CA TRP A 238 11.06 -0.93 -3.28
C TRP A 238 12.15 -0.90 -2.20
N GLU A 239 13.38 -0.46 -2.55
CA GLU A 239 14.46 -0.30 -1.58
C GLU A 239 14.13 0.81 -0.57
N ALA A 240 13.63 1.97 -1.03
CA ALA A 240 13.20 3.06 -0.14
C ALA A 240 12.13 2.60 0.87
N MET A 241 11.15 1.81 0.43
CA MET A 241 10.17 1.19 1.34
C MET A 241 10.84 0.27 2.38
N LYS A 242 11.80 -0.57 1.98
CA LYS A 242 12.50 -1.47 2.91
C LYS A 242 13.31 -0.70 3.95
N GLU A 243 13.99 0.37 3.56
CA GLU A 243 14.71 1.26 4.46
C GLU A 243 13.75 1.94 5.44
N PHE A 244 12.62 2.45 4.97
CA PHE A 244 11.57 3.00 5.79
C PHE A 244 11.02 1.97 6.79
N PHE A 245 10.77 0.72 6.37
CA PHE A 245 10.33 -0.34 7.27
C PHE A 245 11.39 -0.69 8.32
N ALA A 246 12.67 -0.71 7.95
CA ALA A 246 13.76 -0.92 8.90
C ALA A 246 13.84 0.20 9.96
N GLU A 247 13.38 1.40 9.63
CA GLU A 247 13.29 2.51 10.58
C GLU A 247 12.08 2.39 11.52
N ILE A 248 10.87 2.16 10.96
CA ILE A 248 9.62 2.24 11.73
C ILE A 248 9.30 0.96 12.54
N PHE A 249 9.98 -0.15 12.28
CA PHE A 249 9.75 -1.42 12.99
C PHE A 249 10.85 -1.76 14.04
N LYS A 250 11.65 -0.80 14.42
CA LYS A 250 12.66 -0.93 15.48
C LYS A 250 12.06 -1.22 16.86
#